data_fe0147f7a886d10c20662258ce29493e
#
_entry.id   fe0147f7a886d10c20662258ce29493e
#
_cell.length_a   1.000
_cell.length_b   1.000
_cell.length_c   1.000
_cell.angle_alpha   90.00
_cell.angle_beta   90.00
_cell.angle_gamma   90.00
#
_symmetry.space_group_name_H-M   'P 1'
#
loop_
_entity.id
_entity.type
_entity.pdbx_description
1 polymer ?
#
loop_
_entity_poly.entity_id
_entity_poly.type
_entity_poly.pdbx_seq_one_letter_code
_entity_poly.pdbx_strand_id
1 'polypeptide(L)'
;MTPLGALALFLIGVAASIFGSLVGLGGGFVILPILRIVFGLPPAEAAGTSLAMVLANTAAATFGYLRHRVVDLRLAIPLTIGAVPGSIAGVLAVQRFSSIGFDIAYGCVLIVNSFLVLRRRSLVSREAGERTFAHDPRVGVAAGFGVGFFSSLFGIGGGVVLIPVLLIGARMLPHIVTATSAFVITTTAPVGVVTHVLGGDVDWHFAVPLVLGGLAGGSIGPLIAKRVSSPRLITLLATALMLAAVGLALRHLV
;
A
#
# COMPACT_ATOMS: atom_id res chain seq x y z
N MET A 1 18.32 -6.60 -18.81
CA MET A 1 17.88 -5.17 -18.66
C MET A 1 19.06 -4.25 -18.97
N THR A 2 18.83 -3.13 -19.67
CA THR A 2 19.88 -2.14 -19.90
C THR A 2 20.14 -1.32 -18.62
N PRO A 3 21.37 -0.80 -18.40
CA PRO A 3 21.65 0.06 -17.24
C PRO A 3 20.71 1.27 -17.14
N LEU A 4 20.30 1.81 -18.29
CA LEU A 4 19.34 2.92 -18.38
C LEU A 4 17.95 2.50 -17.89
N GLY A 5 17.51 1.27 -18.22
CA GLY A 5 16.23 0.73 -17.72
C GLY A 5 16.23 0.52 -16.20
N ALA A 6 17.37 0.05 -15.64
CA ALA A 6 17.51 -0.10 -14.19
C ALA A 6 17.45 1.25 -13.47
N LEU A 7 18.11 2.28 -14.03
CA LEU A 7 18.09 3.64 -13.49
C LEU A 7 16.66 4.21 -13.56
N ALA A 8 15.93 4.02 -14.66
CA ALA A 8 14.56 4.48 -14.80
C ALA A 8 13.65 3.83 -13.74
N LEU A 9 13.73 2.51 -13.54
CA LEU A 9 12.98 1.80 -12.50
C LEU A 9 13.33 2.27 -11.10
N PHE A 10 14.62 2.50 -10.82
CA PHE A 10 15.05 3.08 -9.55
C PHE A 10 14.38 4.44 -9.30
N LEU A 11 14.42 5.35 -10.28
CA LEU A 11 13.81 6.68 -10.15
C LEU A 11 12.27 6.62 -10.01
N ILE A 12 11.62 5.73 -10.76
CA ILE A 12 10.17 5.45 -10.59
C ILE A 12 9.90 4.92 -9.19
N GLY A 13 10.72 3.99 -8.70
CA GLY A 13 10.64 3.47 -7.34
C GLY A 13 10.79 4.56 -6.28
N VAL A 14 11.76 5.47 -6.44
CA VAL A 14 11.95 6.63 -5.54
C VAL A 14 10.70 7.51 -5.52
N ALA A 15 10.21 7.92 -6.69
CA ALA A 15 9.06 8.81 -6.81
C ALA A 15 7.78 8.18 -6.21
N ALA A 16 7.48 6.92 -6.58
CA ALA A 16 6.34 6.18 -6.05
C ALA A 16 6.45 5.96 -4.54
N SER A 17 7.66 5.75 -4.02
CA SER A 17 7.91 5.54 -2.60
C SER A 17 7.83 6.81 -1.78
N ILE A 18 8.32 7.94 -2.28
CA ILE A 18 8.12 9.24 -1.62
C ILE A 18 6.61 9.49 -1.50
N PHE A 19 5.88 9.35 -2.60
CA PHE A 19 4.44 9.56 -2.60
C PHE A 19 3.71 8.56 -1.69
N GLY A 20 4.06 7.28 -1.78
CA GLY A 20 3.49 6.20 -0.96
C GLY A 20 3.70 6.37 0.53
N SER A 21 4.90 6.79 0.94
CA SER A 21 5.21 7.03 2.36
C SER A 21 4.59 8.33 2.89
N LEU A 22 4.44 9.37 2.06
CA LEU A 22 3.69 10.59 2.42
C LEU A 22 2.24 10.27 2.83
N VAL A 23 1.62 9.34 2.11
CA VAL A 23 0.20 8.99 2.32
C VAL A 23 0.05 7.77 3.24
N GLY A 24 1.11 6.96 3.45
CA GLY A 24 1.07 5.74 4.25
C GLY A 24 0.58 4.49 3.49
N LEU A 25 0.66 4.52 2.15
CA LEU A 25 0.23 3.43 1.26
C LEU A 25 1.36 2.49 0.82
N GLY A 26 2.62 2.86 1.07
CA GLY A 26 3.75 2.05 0.64
C GLY A 26 4.14 2.17 -0.84
N GLY A 27 3.39 2.91 -1.67
CA GLY A 27 3.73 3.20 -3.08
C GLY A 27 3.39 2.10 -4.09
N GLY A 28 3.02 0.90 -3.66
CA GLY A 28 2.69 -0.22 -4.54
C GLY A 28 1.52 0.06 -5.48
N PHE A 29 0.57 0.88 -5.07
CA PHE A 29 -0.58 1.26 -5.90
C PHE A 29 -0.20 2.07 -7.16
N VAL A 30 0.98 2.66 -7.21
CA VAL A 30 1.55 3.31 -8.40
C VAL A 30 2.36 2.30 -9.21
N ILE A 31 3.16 1.48 -8.53
CA ILE A 31 4.08 0.55 -9.19
C ILE A 31 3.34 -0.60 -9.86
N LEU A 32 2.32 -1.17 -9.22
CA LEU A 32 1.57 -2.29 -9.79
C LEU A 32 0.99 -1.98 -11.17
N PRO A 33 0.25 -0.86 -11.39
CA PRO A 33 -0.20 -0.49 -12.73
C PRO A 33 0.93 -0.30 -13.73
N ILE A 34 2.06 0.26 -13.32
CA ILE A 34 3.23 0.43 -14.19
C ILE A 34 3.76 -0.92 -14.63
N LEU A 35 3.95 -1.87 -13.71
CA LEU A 35 4.41 -3.22 -14.02
C LEU A 35 3.42 -3.96 -14.92
N ARG A 36 2.12 -3.77 -14.71
CA ARG A 36 1.06 -4.40 -15.49
C ARG A 36 0.89 -3.79 -16.88
N ILE A 37 0.86 -2.46 -16.99
CA ILE A 37 0.50 -1.74 -18.24
C ILE A 37 1.74 -1.56 -19.13
N VAL A 38 2.85 -1.09 -18.55
CA VAL A 38 4.05 -0.74 -19.32
C VAL A 38 4.92 -1.96 -19.59
N PHE A 39 5.10 -2.82 -18.58
CA PHE A 39 5.99 -3.98 -18.69
C PHE A 39 5.25 -5.29 -18.96
N GLY A 40 3.92 -5.33 -18.88
CA GLY A 40 3.11 -6.49 -19.22
C GLY A 40 3.25 -7.70 -18.30
N LEU A 41 3.78 -7.53 -17.08
CA LEU A 41 4.00 -8.62 -16.14
C LEU A 41 2.67 -9.34 -15.82
N PRO A 42 2.70 -10.67 -15.61
CA PRO A 42 1.56 -11.42 -15.08
C PRO A 42 1.09 -10.88 -13.73
N PRO A 43 -0.18 -11.09 -13.32
CA PRO A 43 -0.72 -10.57 -12.06
C PRO A 43 0.12 -10.92 -10.83
N ALA A 44 0.49 -12.19 -10.65
CA ALA A 44 1.24 -12.67 -9.51
C ALA A 44 2.65 -12.06 -9.45
N GLU A 45 3.37 -12.04 -10.59
CA GLU A 45 4.71 -11.44 -10.68
C GLU A 45 4.69 -9.94 -10.41
N ALA A 46 3.71 -9.21 -10.96
CA ALA A 46 3.55 -7.79 -10.72
C ALA A 46 3.25 -7.51 -9.23
N ALA A 47 2.38 -8.33 -8.61
CA ALA A 47 2.03 -8.20 -7.21
C ALA A 47 3.23 -8.49 -6.29
N GLY A 48 3.95 -9.61 -6.50
CA GLY A 48 5.11 -9.98 -5.70
C GLY A 48 6.26 -8.96 -5.82
N THR A 49 6.57 -8.55 -7.07
CA THR A 49 7.61 -7.54 -7.36
C THR A 49 7.27 -6.18 -6.72
N SER A 50 6.01 -5.73 -6.85
CA SER A 50 5.54 -4.50 -6.21
C SER A 50 5.60 -4.59 -4.68
N LEU A 51 5.18 -5.72 -4.10
CA LEU A 51 5.17 -5.91 -2.65
C LEU A 51 6.58 -5.88 -2.05
N ALA A 52 7.58 -6.39 -2.77
CA ALA A 52 8.98 -6.30 -2.35
C ALA A 52 9.45 -4.84 -2.22
N MET A 53 9.11 -3.98 -3.20
CA MET A 53 9.39 -2.54 -3.11
C MET A 53 8.62 -1.89 -1.95
N VAL A 54 7.34 -2.24 -1.77
CA VAL A 54 6.50 -1.72 -0.68
C VAL A 54 7.10 -2.05 0.68
N LEU A 55 7.59 -3.27 0.87
CA LEU A 55 8.28 -3.67 2.10
C LEU A 55 9.49 -2.75 2.37
N ALA A 56 10.33 -2.55 1.39
CA ALA A 56 11.52 -1.70 1.52
C ALA A 56 11.15 -0.24 1.87
N ASN A 57 10.15 0.31 1.16
CA ASN A 57 9.64 1.65 1.41
C ASN A 57 9.06 1.80 2.82
N THR A 58 8.16 0.89 3.22
CA THR A 58 7.49 1.00 4.52
C THR A 58 8.42 0.70 5.68
N ALA A 59 9.41 -0.17 5.53
CA ALA A 59 10.45 -0.39 6.53
C ALA A 59 11.27 0.88 6.78
N ALA A 60 11.71 1.55 5.71
CA ALA A 60 12.43 2.81 5.80
C ALA A 60 11.57 3.93 6.43
N ALA A 61 10.30 4.04 6.03
CA ALA A 61 9.37 5.03 6.56
C ALA A 61 9.02 4.76 8.05
N THR A 62 8.79 3.50 8.41
CA THR A 62 8.46 3.08 9.79
C THR A 62 9.56 3.43 10.77
N PHE A 63 10.83 3.26 10.38
CA PHE A 63 11.95 3.66 11.21
C PHE A 63 11.89 5.16 11.57
N GLY A 64 11.53 6.01 10.61
CA GLY A 64 11.29 7.44 10.83
C GLY A 64 10.11 7.71 11.77
N TYR A 65 8.99 7.02 11.59
CA TYR A 65 7.78 7.21 12.39
C TYR A 65 7.91 6.70 13.84
N LEU A 66 8.61 5.58 14.05
CA LEU A 66 8.86 5.05 15.41
C LEU A 66 9.71 6.01 16.25
N ARG A 67 10.71 6.66 15.66
CA ARG A 67 11.51 7.69 16.36
C ARG A 67 10.65 8.84 16.87
N HIS A 68 9.52 9.14 16.22
CA HIS A 68 8.61 10.20 16.61
C HIS A 68 7.45 9.73 17.52
N ARG A 69 7.40 8.44 17.89
CA ARG A 69 6.37 7.84 18.76
C ARG A 69 4.93 8.10 18.30
N VAL A 70 4.70 8.16 16.99
CA VAL A 70 3.37 8.43 16.40
C VAL A 70 2.61 7.17 15.98
N VAL A 71 3.15 5.98 16.24
CA VAL A 71 2.51 4.68 15.91
C VAL A 71 1.59 4.26 17.06
N ASP A 72 0.33 3.95 16.75
CA ASP A 72 -0.60 3.37 17.73
C ASP A 72 -0.46 1.83 17.75
N LEU A 73 0.39 1.33 18.66
CA LEU A 73 0.66 -0.11 18.79
C LEU A 73 -0.56 -0.91 19.25
N ARG A 74 -1.51 -0.30 19.98
CA ARG A 74 -2.71 -1.00 20.46
C ARG A 74 -3.61 -1.43 19.32
N LEU A 75 -3.67 -0.63 18.27
CA LEU A 75 -4.37 -0.95 17.02
C LEU A 75 -3.49 -1.77 16.06
N ALA A 76 -2.21 -1.48 15.98
CA ALA A 76 -1.30 -2.14 15.07
C ALA A 76 -1.17 -3.65 15.36
N ILE A 77 -1.11 -4.07 16.62
CA ILE A 77 -0.90 -5.48 17.00
C ILE A 77 -2.06 -6.39 16.54
N PRO A 78 -3.34 -6.12 16.87
CA PRO A 78 -4.44 -6.96 16.38
C PRO A 78 -4.54 -7.00 14.85
N LEU A 79 -4.32 -5.86 14.20
CA LEU A 79 -4.29 -5.77 12.73
C LEU A 79 -3.18 -6.64 12.15
N THR A 80 -1.97 -6.62 12.72
CA THR A 80 -0.84 -7.44 12.27
C THR A 80 -1.14 -8.93 12.44
N ILE A 81 -1.70 -9.35 13.59
CA ILE A 81 -2.05 -10.75 13.86
C ILE A 81 -3.02 -11.28 12.78
N GLY A 82 -4.02 -10.49 12.41
CA GLY A 82 -4.96 -10.88 11.35
C GLY A 82 -4.33 -10.82 9.96
N ALA A 83 -3.48 -9.84 9.71
CA ALA A 83 -2.90 -9.61 8.39
C ALA A 83 -1.90 -10.69 7.96
N VAL A 84 -1.23 -11.36 8.90
CA VAL A 84 -0.32 -12.48 8.59
C VAL A 84 -1.03 -13.61 7.83
N PRO A 85 -2.08 -14.26 8.35
CA PRO A 85 -2.79 -15.31 7.60
C PRO A 85 -3.52 -14.73 6.37
N GLY A 86 -4.01 -13.49 6.44
CA GLY A 86 -4.58 -12.82 5.28
C GLY A 86 -3.59 -12.65 4.13
N SER A 87 -2.35 -12.29 4.43
CA SER A 87 -1.26 -12.17 3.46
C SER A 87 -1.02 -13.47 2.68
N ILE A 88 -0.92 -14.59 3.40
CA ILE A 88 -0.74 -15.92 2.78
C ILE A 88 -1.93 -16.24 1.88
N ALA A 89 -3.15 -16.06 2.37
CA ALA A 89 -4.36 -16.29 1.61
C ALA A 89 -4.44 -15.41 0.34
N GLY A 90 -3.99 -14.16 0.41
CA GLY A 90 -3.94 -13.23 -0.72
C GLY A 90 -2.99 -13.69 -1.83
N VAL A 91 -1.78 -14.15 -1.46
CA VAL A 91 -0.82 -14.71 -2.43
C VAL A 91 -1.36 -15.97 -3.10
N LEU A 92 -1.96 -16.88 -2.33
CA LEU A 92 -2.56 -18.08 -2.92
C LEU A 92 -3.75 -17.77 -3.83
N ALA A 93 -4.48 -16.71 -3.53
CA ALA A 93 -5.61 -16.26 -4.35
C ALA A 93 -5.16 -15.65 -5.68
N VAL A 94 -4.10 -14.83 -5.73
CA VAL A 94 -3.66 -14.16 -6.97
C VAL A 94 -3.29 -15.15 -8.05
N GLN A 95 -2.75 -16.31 -7.70
CA GLN A 95 -2.38 -17.37 -8.64
C GLN A 95 -3.59 -17.97 -9.39
N ARG A 96 -4.80 -17.76 -8.87
CA ARG A 96 -6.06 -18.22 -9.49
C ARG A 96 -6.76 -17.16 -10.33
N PHE A 97 -6.28 -15.93 -10.30
CA PHE A 97 -6.90 -14.85 -11.08
C PHE A 97 -6.45 -14.87 -12.53
N SER A 98 -7.41 -14.70 -13.45
CA SER A 98 -7.10 -14.33 -14.83
C SER A 98 -6.56 -12.89 -14.87
N SER A 99 -5.77 -12.55 -15.91
CA SER A 99 -5.25 -11.17 -16.07
C SER A 99 -6.35 -10.12 -16.05
N ILE A 100 -7.44 -10.37 -16.77
CA ILE A 100 -8.60 -9.46 -16.85
C ILE A 100 -9.31 -9.38 -15.49
N GLY A 101 -9.57 -10.53 -14.86
CA GLY A 101 -10.24 -10.56 -13.55
C GLY A 101 -9.45 -9.81 -12.46
N PHE A 102 -8.13 -9.96 -12.48
CA PHE A 102 -7.24 -9.23 -11.56
C PHE A 102 -7.32 -7.72 -11.79
N ASP A 103 -7.18 -7.26 -13.04
CA ASP A 103 -7.17 -5.84 -13.35
C ASP A 103 -8.51 -5.18 -13.04
N ILE A 104 -9.64 -5.87 -13.29
CA ILE A 104 -10.98 -5.39 -12.90
C ILE A 104 -11.10 -5.31 -11.37
N ALA A 105 -10.76 -6.39 -10.66
CA ALA A 105 -10.86 -6.42 -9.20
C ALA A 105 -9.98 -5.32 -8.56
N TYR A 106 -8.77 -5.15 -9.07
CA TYR A 106 -7.88 -4.09 -8.60
C TYR A 106 -8.42 -2.69 -8.90
N GLY A 107 -8.90 -2.44 -10.13
CA GLY A 107 -9.53 -1.19 -10.53
C GLY A 107 -10.72 -0.83 -9.62
N CYS A 108 -11.60 -1.79 -9.32
CA CYS A 108 -12.70 -1.61 -8.39
C CYS A 108 -12.22 -1.19 -6.99
N VAL A 109 -11.19 -1.85 -6.46
CA VAL A 109 -10.61 -1.49 -5.16
C VAL A 109 -10.07 -0.06 -5.17
N LEU A 110 -9.38 0.36 -6.23
CA LEU A 110 -8.86 1.71 -6.36
C LEU A 110 -9.97 2.77 -6.43
N ILE A 111 -11.04 2.51 -7.21
CA ILE A 111 -12.20 3.42 -7.34
C ILE A 111 -12.91 3.58 -6.00
N VAL A 112 -13.23 2.46 -5.34
CA VAL A 112 -13.90 2.47 -4.02
C VAL A 112 -13.05 3.25 -3.01
N ASN A 113 -11.74 3.02 -2.97
CA ASN A 113 -10.85 3.74 -2.06
C ASN A 113 -10.75 5.23 -2.40
N SER A 114 -10.65 5.59 -3.68
CA SER A 114 -10.66 6.99 -4.11
C SER A 114 -11.93 7.71 -3.63
N PHE A 115 -13.10 7.08 -3.84
CA PHE A 115 -14.39 7.62 -3.39
C PHE A 115 -14.47 7.77 -1.87
N LEU A 116 -14.06 6.73 -1.11
CA LEU A 116 -14.05 6.75 0.35
C LEU A 116 -13.14 7.86 0.90
N VAL A 117 -11.98 8.03 0.32
CA VAL A 117 -11.00 9.05 0.71
C VAL A 117 -11.51 10.46 0.41
N LEU A 118 -12.11 10.67 -0.77
CA LEU A 118 -12.71 11.97 -1.15
C LEU A 118 -13.89 12.35 -0.26
N ARG A 119 -14.79 11.43 0.00
CA ARG A 119 -15.96 11.68 0.86
C ARG A 119 -15.56 12.11 2.28
N ARG A 120 -14.40 11.67 2.74
CA ARG A 120 -13.88 12.02 4.06
C ARG A 120 -13.16 13.36 4.15
N ARG A 121 -12.80 13.98 3.04
CA ARG A 121 -12.22 15.34 3.03
C ARG A 121 -13.08 16.33 3.83
N SER A 122 -14.41 16.15 3.79
CA SER A 122 -15.38 16.98 4.52
C SER A 122 -15.51 16.65 6.01
N LEU A 123 -15.10 15.44 6.44
CA LEU A 123 -15.27 14.96 7.81
C LEU A 123 -14.03 15.11 8.69
N VAL A 124 -12.84 15.18 8.09
CA VAL A 124 -11.55 15.37 8.81
C VAL A 124 -11.46 16.74 9.51
N SER A 125 -12.30 17.71 9.12
CA SER A 125 -12.38 19.03 9.75
C SER A 125 -13.18 19.07 11.05
N ARG A 126 -13.84 18.00 11.43
CA ARG A 126 -14.72 17.93 12.62
C ARG A 126 -14.41 16.69 13.42
N GLU A 127 -13.82 16.92 14.60
CA GLU A 127 -13.75 16.03 15.76
C GLU A 127 -12.91 14.73 15.64
N ALA A 128 -11.78 14.72 16.34
CA ALA A 128 -11.20 13.51 16.91
C ALA A 128 -12.21 12.95 17.92
N GLY A 129 -13.13 12.11 17.46
CA GLY A 129 -14.15 11.45 18.28
C GLY A 129 -13.64 10.12 18.84
N GLU A 130 -14.37 9.58 19.81
CA GLU A 130 -14.05 8.32 20.50
C GLU A 130 -13.73 7.17 19.52
N ARG A 131 -12.70 6.41 19.87
CA ARG A 131 -12.13 5.30 19.10
C ARG A 131 -13.09 4.11 19.06
N THR A 132 -13.89 3.97 18.01
CA THR A 132 -14.94 2.93 17.94
C THR A 132 -14.36 1.50 17.77
N PHE A 133 -13.20 1.34 17.09
CA PHE A 133 -12.56 0.03 16.87
C PHE A 133 -11.47 -0.32 17.90
N ALA A 134 -11.06 0.61 18.75
CA ALA A 134 -9.93 0.41 19.66
C ALA A 134 -10.26 -0.51 20.84
N HIS A 135 -11.51 -0.91 21.02
CA HIS A 135 -11.96 -1.64 22.20
C HIS A 135 -12.12 -3.14 21.99
N ASP A 136 -12.31 -3.61 20.74
CA ASP A 136 -12.44 -5.05 20.46
C ASP A 136 -11.29 -5.56 19.56
N PRO A 137 -10.33 -6.30 20.14
CA PRO A 137 -9.21 -6.87 19.37
C PRO A 137 -9.68 -7.85 18.28
N ARG A 138 -10.87 -8.47 18.40
CA ARG A 138 -11.41 -9.39 17.40
C ARG A 138 -11.74 -8.67 16.10
N VAL A 139 -12.29 -7.45 16.20
CA VAL A 139 -12.57 -6.60 15.03
C VAL A 139 -11.25 -6.17 14.36
N GLY A 140 -10.21 -5.86 15.16
CA GLY A 140 -8.87 -5.56 14.67
C GLY A 140 -8.26 -6.73 13.89
N VAL A 141 -8.38 -7.96 14.41
CA VAL A 141 -7.90 -9.17 13.73
C VAL A 141 -8.67 -9.43 12.43
N ALA A 142 -9.99 -9.33 12.43
CA ALA A 142 -10.80 -9.53 11.23
C ALA A 142 -10.49 -8.49 10.14
N ALA A 143 -10.38 -7.21 10.53
CA ALA A 143 -9.98 -6.14 9.62
C ALA A 143 -8.54 -6.36 9.11
N GLY A 144 -7.63 -6.79 9.97
CA GLY A 144 -6.26 -7.16 9.63
C GLY A 144 -6.20 -8.25 8.58
N PHE A 145 -7.00 -9.31 8.72
CA PHE A 145 -7.07 -10.38 7.71
C PHE A 145 -7.43 -9.82 6.33
N GLY A 146 -8.46 -8.99 6.23
CA GLY A 146 -8.83 -8.33 4.98
C GLY A 146 -7.71 -7.45 4.44
N VAL A 147 -7.05 -6.66 5.30
CA VAL A 147 -5.91 -5.81 4.92
C VAL A 147 -4.76 -6.65 4.37
N GLY A 148 -4.36 -7.72 5.07
CA GLY A 148 -3.29 -8.62 4.62
C GLY A 148 -3.63 -9.32 3.31
N PHE A 149 -4.87 -9.80 3.17
CA PHE A 149 -5.38 -10.44 1.97
C PHE A 149 -5.26 -9.52 0.74
N PHE A 150 -5.84 -8.33 0.79
CA PHE A 150 -5.78 -7.38 -0.33
C PHE A 150 -4.37 -6.82 -0.54
N SER A 151 -3.59 -6.67 0.54
CA SER A 151 -2.19 -6.25 0.47
C SER A 151 -1.36 -7.17 -0.43
N SER A 152 -1.41 -8.47 -0.17
CA SER A 152 -0.59 -9.45 -0.86
C SER A 152 -1.21 -9.89 -2.19
N LEU A 153 -2.55 -9.92 -2.30
CA LEU A 153 -3.25 -10.18 -3.54
C LEU A 153 -2.84 -9.17 -4.64
N PHE A 154 -2.82 -7.89 -4.29
CA PHE A 154 -2.52 -6.81 -5.25
C PHE A 154 -1.11 -6.24 -5.13
N GLY A 155 -0.29 -6.71 -4.20
CA GLY A 155 1.07 -6.18 -4.04
C GLY A 155 1.15 -4.69 -3.68
N ILE A 156 0.09 -4.13 -3.07
CA ILE A 156 -0.04 -2.70 -2.77
C ILE A 156 0.36 -2.33 -1.33
N GLY A 157 0.65 -3.33 -0.50
CA GLY A 157 1.06 -3.12 0.88
C GLY A 157 -0.09 -2.88 1.86
N GLY A 158 -1.35 -3.09 1.47
CA GLY A 158 -2.52 -3.00 2.36
C GLY A 158 -2.92 -1.59 2.80
N GLY A 159 -2.07 -0.59 2.64
CA GLY A 159 -2.37 0.79 3.02
C GLY A 159 -3.61 1.36 2.34
N VAL A 160 -3.85 0.95 1.10
CA VAL A 160 -5.06 1.33 0.33
C VAL A 160 -6.33 0.92 1.07
N VAL A 161 -6.36 -0.26 1.69
CA VAL A 161 -7.50 -0.76 2.47
C VAL A 161 -7.44 -0.27 3.92
N LEU A 162 -6.25 -0.26 4.52
CA LEU A 162 -6.05 0.06 5.93
C LEU A 162 -6.33 1.53 6.26
N ILE A 163 -5.95 2.46 5.39
CA ILE A 163 -6.16 3.89 5.63
C ILE A 163 -7.64 4.24 5.76
N PRO A 164 -8.55 3.85 4.85
CA PRO A 164 -9.98 4.05 5.05
C PRO A 164 -10.50 3.39 6.34
N VAL A 165 -10.05 2.16 6.64
CA VAL A 165 -10.44 1.45 7.87
C VAL A 165 -10.05 2.25 9.11
N LEU A 166 -8.82 2.75 9.20
CA LEU A 166 -8.33 3.53 10.33
C LEU A 166 -8.96 4.93 10.38
N LEU A 167 -9.09 5.60 9.24
CA LEU A 167 -9.71 6.92 9.17
C LEU A 167 -11.20 6.86 9.50
N ILE A 168 -11.93 5.87 8.97
CA ILE A 168 -13.39 5.76 9.09
C ILE A 168 -13.77 4.99 10.35
N GLY A 169 -13.18 3.86 10.58
CA GLY A 169 -13.50 3.00 11.70
C GLY A 169 -12.95 3.51 13.03
N ALA A 170 -11.69 3.90 13.05
CA ALA A 170 -11.01 4.33 14.27
C ALA A 170 -11.00 5.85 14.51
N ARG A 171 -11.51 6.67 13.57
CA ARG A 171 -11.57 8.14 13.65
C ARG A 171 -10.24 8.78 14.08
N MET A 172 -9.13 8.22 13.62
CA MET A 172 -7.78 8.64 13.99
C MET A 172 -7.32 9.87 13.19
N LEU A 173 -6.37 10.60 13.77
CA LEU A 173 -5.71 11.70 13.06
C LEU A 173 -4.87 11.18 11.89
N PRO A 174 -4.86 11.85 10.73
CA PRO A 174 -4.20 11.36 9.51
C PRO A 174 -2.74 10.96 9.69
N HIS A 175 -1.96 11.72 10.47
CA HIS A 175 -0.55 11.41 10.71
C HIS A 175 -0.33 10.13 11.54
N ILE A 176 -1.24 9.83 12.49
CA ILE A 176 -1.20 8.58 13.27
C ILE A 176 -1.61 7.41 12.36
N VAL A 177 -2.63 7.60 11.52
CA VAL A 177 -3.07 6.61 10.53
C VAL A 177 -1.93 6.23 9.59
N THR A 178 -1.22 7.22 9.02
CA THR A 178 -0.09 7.00 8.12
C THR A 178 1.03 6.21 8.81
N ALA A 179 1.40 6.60 10.02
CA ALA A 179 2.46 5.94 10.79
C ALA A 179 2.06 4.51 11.21
N THR A 180 0.83 4.32 11.69
CA THR A 180 0.31 3.00 12.10
C THR A 180 0.16 2.07 10.89
N SER A 181 -0.32 2.59 9.75
CA SER A 181 -0.40 1.86 8.49
C SER A 181 0.99 1.40 8.02
N ALA A 182 1.98 2.28 7.99
CA ALA A 182 3.34 1.93 7.61
C ALA A 182 3.93 0.83 8.50
N PHE A 183 3.68 0.88 9.81
CA PHE A 183 4.12 -0.15 10.76
C PHE A 183 3.45 -1.50 10.48
N VAL A 184 2.11 -1.54 10.32
CA VAL A 184 1.37 -2.79 10.02
C VAL A 184 1.87 -3.38 8.71
N ILE A 185 2.07 -2.58 7.66
CA ILE A 185 2.59 -3.06 6.38
C ILE A 185 4.01 -3.62 6.54
N THR A 186 4.89 -2.92 7.26
CA THR A 186 6.28 -3.36 7.49
C THR A 186 6.34 -4.71 8.21
N THR A 187 5.41 -4.98 9.12
CA THR A 187 5.36 -6.24 9.88
C THR A 187 4.68 -7.37 9.12
N THR A 188 3.81 -7.08 8.18
CA THR A 188 3.02 -8.08 7.44
C THR A 188 3.54 -8.35 6.03
N ALA A 189 4.09 -7.35 5.34
CA ALA A 189 4.63 -7.50 3.98
C ALA A 189 5.76 -8.54 3.86
N PRO A 190 6.65 -8.76 4.88
CA PRO A 190 7.63 -9.85 4.81
C PRO A 190 6.99 -11.22 4.56
N VAL A 191 5.85 -11.51 5.19
CA VAL A 191 5.13 -12.77 5.01
C VAL A 191 4.63 -12.89 3.56
N GLY A 192 4.01 -11.83 3.02
CA GLY A 192 3.55 -11.82 1.64
C GLY A 192 4.70 -11.93 0.64
N VAL A 193 5.81 -11.20 0.86
CA VAL A 193 7.01 -11.27 0.00
C VAL A 193 7.60 -12.67 -0.01
N VAL A 194 7.80 -13.27 1.18
CA VAL A 194 8.33 -14.64 1.28
C VAL A 194 7.41 -15.63 0.57
N THR A 195 6.10 -15.50 0.74
CA THR A 195 5.14 -16.39 0.07
C THR A 195 5.18 -16.22 -1.45
N HIS A 196 5.28 -14.99 -1.97
CA HIS A 196 5.47 -14.73 -3.42
C HIS A 196 6.81 -15.26 -3.93
N VAL A 197 7.90 -15.12 -3.17
CA VAL A 197 9.21 -15.67 -3.54
C VAL A 197 9.17 -17.19 -3.62
N LEU A 198 8.53 -17.84 -2.65
CA LEU A 198 8.35 -19.31 -2.66
C LEU A 198 7.46 -19.77 -3.82
N GLY A 199 6.52 -18.95 -4.27
CA GLY A 199 5.68 -19.17 -5.45
C GLY A 199 6.37 -18.90 -6.78
N GLY A 200 7.58 -18.31 -6.78
CA GLY A 200 8.26 -17.87 -8.00
C GLY A 200 7.70 -16.58 -8.61
N ASP A 201 6.89 -15.85 -7.87
CA ASP A 201 6.11 -14.69 -8.31
C ASP A 201 6.89 -13.34 -8.13
N VAL A 202 8.21 -13.35 -8.12
CA VAL A 202 9.01 -12.12 -8.01
C VAL A 202 10.01 -12.05 -9.14
N ASP A 203 9.85 -11.06 -10.01
CA ASP A 203 10.87 -10.77 -11.03
C ASP A 203 11.97 -9.87 -10.43
N TRP A 204 13.10 -10.48 -10.09
CA TRP A 204 14.24 -9.82 -9.48
C TRP A 204 14.89 -8.74 -10.33
N HIS A 205 14.74 -8.79 -11.68
CA HIS A 205 15.24 -7.75 -12.56
C HIS A 205 14.50 -6.42 -12.36
N PHE A 206 13.22 -6.49 -12.06
CA PHE A 206 12.41 -5.32 -11.71
C PHE A 206 12.47 -5.03 -10.21
N ALA A 207 12.46 -6.07 -9.37
CA ALA A 207 12.38 -5.92 -7.92
C ALA A 207 13.61 -5.18 -7.35
N VAL A 208 14.84 -5.53 -7.77
CA VAL A 208 16.06 -4.95 -7.19
C VAL A 208 16.12 -3.43 -7.34
N PRO A 209 16.01 -2.83 -8.56
CA PRO A 209 16.03 -1.37 -8.68
C PRO A 209 14.86 -0.70 -7.98
N LEU A 210 13.66 -1.31 -8.00
CA LEU A 210 12.48 -0.80 -7.30
C LEU A 210 12.65 -0.82 -5.78
N VAL A 211 13.23 -1.88 -5.21
CA VAL A 211 13.52 -2.01 -3.76
C VAL A 211 14.53 -0.94 -3.32
N LEU A 212 15.61 -0.73 -4.09
CA LEU A 212 16.58 0.34 -3.81
C LEU A 212 15.92 1.72 -3.86
N GLY A 213 15.06 1.97 -4.87
CA GLY A 213 14.25 3.18 -4.95
C GLY A 213 13.26 3.29 -3.79
N GLY A 214 12.69 2.16 -3.37
CA GLY A 214 11.81 2.03 -2.20
C GLY A 214 12.46 2.49 -0.91
N LEU A 215 13.66 2.02 -0.63
CA LEU A 215 14.46 2.43 0.54
C LEU A 215 14.76 3.92 0.53
N ALA A 216 15.22 4.45 -0.61
CA ALA A 216 15.56 5.86 -0.75
C ALA A 216 14.31 6.75 -0.57
N GLY A 217 13.22 6.48 -1.30
CA GLY A 217 11.99 7.26 -1.22
C GLY A 217 11.28 7.15 0.13
N GLY A 218 11.28 5.96 0.73
CA GLY A 218 10.69 5.69 2.04
C GLY A 218 11.38 6.47 3.17
N SER A 219 12.69 6.69 3.06
CA SER A 219 13.45 7.51 4.02
C SER A 219 13.15 9.01 3.88
N ILE A 220 12.88 9.49 2.66
CA ILE A 220 12.61 10.90 2.36
C ILE A 220 11.16 11.29 2.67
N GLY A 221 10.19 10.40 2.40
CA GLY A 221 8.76 10.69 2.52
C GLY A 221 8.33 11.23 3.89
N PRO A 222 8.68 10.60 5.02
CA PRO A 222 8.33 11.10 6.35
C PRO A 222 8.87 12.50 6.66
N LEU A 223 10.00 12.89 6.07
CA LEU A 223 10.58 14.22 6.23
C LEU A 223 9.74 15.29 5.53
N ILE A 224 9.21 14.97 4.35
CA ILE A 224 8.36 15.85 3.55
C ILE A 224 6.94 15.88 4.13
N ALA A 225 6.44 14.76 4.68
CA ALA A 225 5.09 14.64 5.22
C ALA A 225 4.76 15.71 6.27
N LYS A 226 5.75 16.13 7.05
CA LYS A 226 5.62 17.19 8.06
C LYS A 226 5.30 18.57 7.47
N ARG A 227 5.61 18.79 6.20
CA ARG A 227 5.47 20.10 5.50
C ARG A 227 4.22 20.16 4.61
N VAL A 228 3.55 19.04 4.37
CA VAL A 228 2.39 18.98 3.47
C VAL A 228 1.10 18.97 4.27
N SER A 229 0.16 19.84 3.92
CA SER A 229 -1.14 19.91 4.59
C SER A 229 -2.00 18.68 4.26
N SER A 230 -2.68 18.14 5.28
CA SER A 230 -3.55 16.95 5.18
C SER A 230 -4.57 17.00 4.02
N PRO A 231 -5.27 18.13 3.73
CA PRO A 231 -6.21 18.18 2.61
C PRO A 231 -5.57 18.00 1.23
N ARG A 232 -4.33 18.50 1.04
CA ARG A 232 -3.58 18.31 -0.22
C ARG A 232 -3.16 16.86 -0.40
N LEU A 233 -2.70 16.19 0.66
CA LEU A 233 -2.36 14.77 0.65
C LEU A 233 -3.56 13.90 0.25
N ILE A 234 -4.73 14.17 0.84
CA ILE A 234 -5.98 13.44 0.53
C ILE A 234 -6.36 13.61 -0.95
N THR A 235 -6.27 14.83 -1.48
CA THR A 235 -6.60 15.08 -2.89
C THR A 235 -5.61 14.39 -3.82
N LEU A 236 -4.30 14.51 -3.57
CA LEU A 236 -3.26 13.84 -4.35
C LEU A 236 -3.44 12.32 -4.35
N LEU A 237 -3.77 11.74 -3.19
CA LEU A 237 -4.07 10.32 -3.09
C LEU A 237 -5.24 9.92 -3.97
N ALA A 238 -6.38 10.60 -3.82
CA ALA A 238 -7.59 10.25 -4.56
C ALA A 238 -7.40 10.39 -6.07
N THR A 239 -6.71 11.44 -6.53
CA THR A 239 -6.41 11.61 -7.97
C THR A 239 -5.47 10.53 -8.49
N ALA A 240 -4.44 10.15 -7.74
CA ALA A 240 -3.52 9.08 -8.15
C ALA A 240 -4.21 7.71 -8.21
N LEU A 241 -5.07 7.38 -7.23
CA LEU A 241 -5.88 6.15 -7.25
C LEU A 241 -6.82 6.12 -8.47
N MET A 242 -7.47 7.23 -8.79
CA MET A 242 -8.36 7.33 -9.93
C MET A 242 -7.61 7.18 -11.26
N LEU A 243 -6.46 7.84 -11.41
CA LEU A 243 -5.63 7.74 -12.62
C LEU A 243 -5.13 6.31 -12.82
N ALA A 244 -4.71 5.62 -11.75
CA ALA A 244 -4.30 4.23 -11.82
C ALA A 244 -5.45 3.30 -12.24
N ALA A 245 -6.66 3.51 -11.69
CA ALA A 245 -7.85 2.75 -12.06
C ALA A 245 -8.25 2.95 -13.53
N VAL A 246 -8.25 4.20 -14.01
CA VAL A 246 -8.55 4.54 -15.42
C VAL A 246 -7.51 3.93 -16.35
N GLY A 247 -6.22 4.03 -16.01
CA GLY A 247 -5.14 3.44 -16.81
C GLY A 247 -5.29 1.93 -16.99
N LEU A 248 -5.68 1.21 -15.93
CA LEU A 248 -5.96 -0.22 -16.00
C LEU A 248 -7.20 -0.56 -16.84
N ALA A 249 -8.26 0.23 -16.72
CA ALA A 249 -9.47 0.04 -17.52
C ALA A 249 -9.18 0.25 -19.02
N LEU A 250 -8.42 1.28 -19.38
CA LEU A 250 -8.05 1.57 -20.76
C LEU A 250 -7.17 0.50 -21.39
N ARG A 251 -6.36 -0.21 -20.61
CA ARG A 251 -5.52 -1.33 -21.11
C ARG A 251 -6.33 -2.42 -21.83
N HIS A 252 -7.57 -2.65 -21.43
CA HIS A 252 -8.43 -3.70 -21.97
C HIS A 252 -9.33 -3.19 -23.11
N LEU A 253 -9.28 -1.89 -23.44
CA LEU A 253 -10.03 -1.26 -24.52
C LEU A 253 -9.16 -1.06 -25.78
N VAL A 254 -7.84 -1.16 -25.62
CA VAL A 254 -6.83 -1.09 -26.69
C VAL A 254 -6.21 -2.48 -26.88
#